data_93bc9405d872e859b2c50b61488eb7ef
#
_entry.id   93bc9405d872e859b2c50b61488eb7ef
#
_cell.length_a   1.000
_cell.length_b   1.000
_cell.length_c   1.000
_cell.angle_alpha   90.00
_cell.angle_beta   90.00
_cell.angle_gamma   90.00
#
_symmetry.space_group_name_H-M   'P 1'
#
loop_
_entity.id
_entity.type
_entity.pdbx_description
1 polymer ?
#
loop_
_entity_poly.entity_id
_entity_poly.type
_entity_poly.pdbx_seq_one_letter_code
_entity_poly.pdbx_strand_id
1 'polypeptide(L)'
;DGEQIGIIINASQPDITRKCKREFSFFYKGPQDNQERYYRISWTDEPVTEFEASKKKKQGEATTSAIIGTILVVAPREERFDYRRDNDTVTNTGNASFRVISYGPCRDKAKDEGQGCRERYYVMPGVSVKIKHTDLTNKKTRIGIWHGEQYINVN
;
A
#
# COMPACT_ATOMS: atom_id res chain seq x y z
N ASP A 1 13.71 -13.69 20.04
CA ASP A 1 12.53 -13.01 20.57
C ASP A 1 11.73 -12.51 19.37
N GLY A 2 10.68 -13.28 19.00
CA GLY A 2 9.84 -12.93 17.87
C GLY A 2 8.90 -11.77 18.23
N GLU A 3 8.87 -10.75 17.38
CA GLU A 3 7.87 -9.68 17.47
C GLU A 3 6.47 -10.28 17.33
N GLN A 4 5.64 -10.15 18.33
CA GLN A 4 4.26 -10.63 18.28
C GLN A 4 3.33 -9.53 17.79
N ILE A 5 2.67 -9.78 16.66
CA ILE A 5 1.54 -8.99 16.20
C ILE A 5 0.27 -9.73 16.61
N GLY A 6 -0.54 -9.10 17.46
CA GLY A 6 -1.86 -9.62 17.80
C GLY A 6 -2.88 -9.17 16.78
N ILE A 7 -3.64 -10.10 16.23
CA ILE A 7 -4.77 -9.82 15.33
C ILE A 7 -6.05 -10.15 16.07
N ILE A 8 -6.95 -9.19 16.24
CA ILE A 8 -8.32 -9.46 16.70
C ILE A 8 -9.23 -9.41 15.48
N ILE A 9 -9.87 -10.53 15.18
CA ILE A 9 -10.87 -10.64 14.12
C ILE A 9 -12.22 -10.46 14.76
N ASN A 10 -12.88 -9.33 14.55
CA ASN A 10 -14.27 -9.15 14.88
C ASN A 10 -15.13 -9.70 13.72
N ALA A 11 -15.51 -10.96 13.81
CA ALA A 11 -16.48 -11.55 12.89
C ALA A 11 -17.88 -11.25 13.38
N SER A 12 -18.55 -10.25 12.82
CA SER A 12 -19.99 -10.16 12.90
C SER A 12 -20.60 -11.18 11.92
N GLN A 13 -21.56 -11.99 12.38
CA GLN A 13 -22.24 -12.97 11.54
C GLN A 13 -22.83 -12.31 10.29
N PRO A 14 -22.61 -12.88 9.10
CA PRO A 14 -23.13 -12.31 7.88
C PRO A 14 -24.65 -12.59 7.76
N ASP A 15 -25.42 -11.54 7.62
CA ASP A 15 -26.74 -11.62 7.01
C ASP A 15 -26.52 -11.84 5.50
N ILE A 16 -27.03 -12.95 4.98
CA ILE A 16 -26.75 -13.51 3.64
C ILE A 16 -27.19 -12.57 2.49
N THR A 17 -27.86 -11.48 2.80
CA THR A 17 -28.45 -10.55 1.81
C THR A 17 -27.75 -9.22 1.66
N ARG A 18 -26.72 -8.91 2.43
CA ARG A 18 -26.00 -7.63 2.35
C ARG A 18 -24.50 -7.83 2.15
N LYS A 19 -23.87 -6.99 1.32
CA LYS A 19 -22.42 -6.92 1.11
C LYS A 19 -21.71 -6.94 2.48
N CYS A 20 -21.11 -8.07 2.83
CA CYS A 20 -20.39 -8.24 4.08
C CYS A 20 -19.16 -7.33 4.09
N LYS A 21 -19.17 -6.31 4.93
CA LYS A 21 -17.96 -5.60 5.34
C LYS A 21 -17.38 -6.34 6.54
N ARG A 22 -16.19 -6.85 6.40
CA ARG A 22 -15.42 -7.38 7.54
C ARG A 22 -14.38 -6.34 7.92
N GLU A 23 -14.34 -5.96 9.17
CA GLU A 23 -13.34 -5.07 9.74
C GLU A 23 -12.35 -5.90 10.55
N PHE A 24 -11.06 -5.64 10.32
CA PHE A 24 -9.98 -6.29 11.04
C PHE A 24 -9.24 -5.24 11.84
N SER A 25 -9.03 -5.50 13.11
CA SER A 25 -8.24 -4.65 13.99
C SER A 25 -6.90 -5.30 14.30
N PHE A 26 -5.84 -4.53 14.25
CA PHE A 26 -4.48 -4.99 14.52
C PHE A 26 -3.97 -4.38 15.80
N PHE A 27 -3.31 -5.19 16.62
CA PHE A 27 -2.54 -4.74 17.76
C PHE A 27 -1.06 -4.97 17.51
N TYR A 28 -0.29 -3.91 17.62
CA TYR A 28 1.16 -4.00 17.54
C TYR A 28 1.76 -4.07 18.95
N LYS A 29 2.51 -5.13 19.23
CA LYS A 29 3.24 -5.35 20.50
C LYS A 29 4.75 -5.30 20.34
N GLY A 30 5.25 -4.87 19.19
CA GLY A 30 6.68 -4.73 18.92
C GLY A 30 7.30 -3.49 19.56
N PRO A 31 8.59 -3.23 19.29
CA PRO A 31 9.30 -2.07 19.78
C PRO A 31 8.61 -0.76 19.36
N GLN A 32 8.46 0.14 20.33
CA GLN A 32 7.94 1.48 20.09
C GLN A 32 9.11 2.47 20.06
N ASP A 33 9.80 2.50 18.95
CA ASP A 33 10.96 3.37 18.70
C ASP A 33 10.72 4.27 17.47
N ASN A 34 11.75 4.99 17.05
CA ASN A 34 11.70 5.92 15.93
C ASN A 34 12.05 5.26 14.58
N GLN A 35 11.78 3.96 14.44
CA GLN A 35 11.97 3.21 13.20
C GLN A 35 10.63 2.79 12.62
N GLU A 36 10.43 3.02 11.33
CA GLU A 36 9.30 2.50 10.58
C GLU A 36 9.50 1.01 10.30
N ARG A 37 8.45 0.21 10.48
CA ARG A 37 8.47 -1.24 10.27
C ARG A 37 7.43 -1.68 9.28
N TYR A 38 7.72 -2.77 8.57
CA TYR A 38 6.89 -3.31 7.51
C TYR A 38 6.61 -4.77 7.76
N TYR A 39 5.33 -5.15 7.73
CA TYR A 39 4.89 -6.53 7.93
C TYR A 39 4.04 -6.96 6.75
N ARG A 40 4.37 -8.13 6.19
CA ARG A 40 3.53 -8.72 5.16
C ARG A 40 2.47 -9.58 5.82
N ILE A 41 1.20 -9.30 5.50
CA ILE A 41 0.04 -10.06 5.95
C ILE A 41 -0.51 -10.81 4.74
N SER A 42 -0.64 -12.12 4.88
CA SER A 42 -1.26 -12.97 3.86
C SER A 42 -2.66 -13.37 4.34
N TRP A 43 -3.64 -13.08 3.52
CA TRP A 43 -5.03 -13.44 3.73
C TRP A 43 -5.32 -14.65 2.87
N THR A 44 -5.76 -15.73 3.50
CA THR A 44 -6.15 -16.96 2.80
C THR A 44 -7.64 -17.17 3.02
N ASP A 45 -8.38 -17.35 1.93
CA ASP A 45 -9.77 -17.76 2.01
C ASP A 45 -9.81 -19.30 2.07
N GLU A 46 -10.30 -19.81 3.20
CA GLU A 46 -10.52 -21.25 3.37
C GLU A 46 -12.01 -21.53 3.21
N PRO A 47 -12.41 -22.43 2.29
CA PRO A 47 -13.81 -22.80 2.18
C PRO A 47 -14.25 -23.46 3.48
N VAL A 48 -15.28 -22.88 4.11
CA VAL A 48 -15.95 -23.51 5.24
C VAL A 48 -16.73 -24.70 4.69
N THR A 49 -16.19 -25.90 4.84
CA THR A 49 -16.94 -27.13 4.61
C THR A 49 -17.99 -27.22 5.73
N GLU A 50 -19.21 -26.77 5.44
CA GLU A 50 -20.34 -27.12 6.28
C GLU A 50 -20.47 -28.64 6.29
N PHE A 51 -20.31 -29.21 7.48
CA PHE A 51 -20.49 -30.62 7.72
C PHE A 51 -21.98 -30.93 7.72
N GLU A 52 -22.64 -30.77 6.58
CA GLU A 52 -23.94 -31.36 6.35
C GLU A 52 -23.78 -32.69 5.67
N ALA A 53 -23.90 -33.74 6.50
CA ALA A 53 -24.17 -35.08 6.06
C ALA A 53 -25.57 -35.12 5.41
N SER A 54 -25.70 -34.72 4.17
CA SER A 54 -26.83 -35.10 3.35
C SER A 54 -26.33 -35.74 2.05
N LYS A 55 -26.61 -37.03 1.98
CA LYS A 55 -26.55 -37.84 0.77
C LYS A 55 -27.22 -37.12 -0.38
N LYS A 56 -26.44 -36.59 -1.36
CA LYS A 56 -26.86 -36.57 -2.77
C LYS A 56 -25.71 -36.10 -3.69
N LYS A 57 -25.41 -37.01 -4.64
CA LYS A 57 -24.83 -36.82 -5.98
C LYS A 57 -23.47 -36.07 -6.10
N LYS A 58 -22.49 -36.82 -6.56
CA LYS A 58 -21.25 -36.43 -7.20
C LYS A 58 -21.50 -35.36 -8.26
N GLN A 59 -21.34 -34.09 -7.89
CA GLN A 59 -20.99 -33.00 -8.78
C GLN A 59 -19.65 -32.50 -8.27
N GLY A 60 -18.65 -32.46 -9.15
CA GLY A 60 -17.34 -31.93 -8.81
C GLY A 60 -17.48 -30.42 -8.54
N GLU A 61 -17.42 -30.01 -7.28
CA GLU A 61 -17.30 -28.62 -6.88
C GLU A 61 -15.82 -28.22 -6.99
N ALA A 62 -15.53 -27.32 -7.92
CA ALA A 62 -14.25 -26.66 -7.98
C ALA A 62 -14.23 -25.54 -6.94
N THR A 63 -13.51 -25.71 -5.84
CA THR A 63 -13.27 -24.65 -4.87
C THR A 63 -12.09 -23.80 -5.32
N THR A 64 -12.31 -22.51 -5.51
CA THR A 64 -11.25 -21.54 -5.81
C THR A 64 -10.85 -20.86 -4.50
N SER A 65 -9.58 -20.99 -4.11
CA SER A 65 -9.02 -20.23 -2.98
C SER A 65 -8.23 -19.03 -3.50
N ALA A 66 -8.41 -17.87 -2.84
CA ALA A 66 -7.66 -16.66 -3.14
C ALA A 66 -6.68 -16.36 -2.01
N ILE A 67 -5.44 -16.00 -2.37
CA ILE A 67 -4.45 -15.49 -1.42
C ILE A 67 -4.21 -14.01 -1.75
N ILE A 68 -4.48 -13.13 -0.78
CA ILE A 68 -4.24 -11.70 -0.91
C ILE A 68 -3.12 -11.30 0.05
N GLY A 69 -2.07 -10.67 -0.49
CA GLY A 69 -0.99 -10.10 0.30
C GLY A 69 -1.21 -8.61 0.55
N THR A 70 -1.11 -8.19 1.81
CA THR A 70 -1.11 -6.76 2.19
C THR A 70 0.14 -6.43 2.99
N ILE A 71 0.50 -5.14 3.03
CA ILE A 71 1.61 -4.66 3.85
C ILE A 71 1.04 -3.77 4.94
N LEU A 72 1.34 -4.12 6.18
CA LEU A 72 1.10 -3.28 7.34
C LEU A 72 2.35 -2.46 7.61
N VAL A 73 2.21 -1.14 7.64
CA VAL A 73 3.28 -0.22 7.99
C VAL A 73 3.03 0.28 9.41
N VAL A 74 4.02 0.09 10.28
CA VAL A 74 4.03 0.65 11.63
C VAL A 74 4.90 1.89 11.62
N ALA A 75 4.28 3.04 11.82
CA ALA A 75 4.95 4.32 11.83
C ALA A 75 5.93 4.43 13.03
N PRO A 76 7.00 5.23 12.91
CA PRO A 76 7.85 5.55 14.05
C PRO A 76 7.06 6.32 15.11
N ARG A 77 7.49 6.25 16.36
CA ARG A 77 6.82 6.93 17.47
C ARG A 77 6.84 8.45 17.31
N GLU A 78 7.96 8.99 16.84
CA GLU A 78 8.12 10.39 16.46
C GLU A 78 8.48 10.44 14.98
N GLU A 79 7.50 10.79 14.16
CA GLU A 79 7.69 10.92 12.73
C GLU A 79 8.50 12.17 12.42
N ARG A 80 9.55 12.00 11.63
CA ARG A 80 10.31 13.10 11.05
C ARG A 80 10.23 13.01 9.54
N PHE A 81 9.40 13.86 8.96
CA PHE A 81 9.32 14.02 7.54
C PHE A 81 10.47 14.90 7.06
N ASP A 82 11.28 14.38 6.12
CA ASP A 82 12.34 15.11 5.47
C ASP A 82 12.67 14.49 4.11
N TYR A 83 13.04 15.32 3.14
CA TYR A 83 13.40 14.85 1.81
C TYR A 83 14.45 15.74 1.16
N ARG A 84 15.20 15.17 0.22
CA ARG A 84 16.08 15.89 -0.68
C ARG A 84 15.69 15.61 -2.11
N ARG A 85 15.62 16.65 -2.91
CA ARG A 85 15.41 16.54 -4.37
C ARG A 85 16.64 16.99 -5.12
N ASP A 86 17.14 16.11 -5.99
CA ASP A 86 18.23 16.38 -6.93
C ASP A 86 17.72 16.11 -8.35
N ASN A 87 17.39 17.17 -9.11
CA ASN A 87 16.81 17.09 -10.46
C ASN A 87 15.60 16.16 -10.55
N ASP A 88 15.81 14.93 -11.03
CA ASP A 88 14.79 13.90 -11.26
C ASP A 88 14.73 12.85 -10.14
N THR A 89 15.53 13.01 -9.11
CA THR A 89 15.64 12.05 -7.99
C THR A 89 15.13 12.65 -6.70
N VAL A 90 14.26 11.92 -6.00
CA VAL A 90 13.75 12.27 -4.68
C VAL A 90 14.22 11.23 -3.68
N THR A 91 14.89 11.68 -2.62
CA THR A 91 15.42 10.85 -1.54
C THR A 91 14.68 11.14 -0.25
N ASN A 92 14.27 10.10 0.45
CA ASN A 92 13.72 10.23 1.79
C ASN A 92 14.86 10.30 2.81
N THR A 93 15.02 11.46 3.45
CA THR A 93 16.02 11.69 4.50
C THR A 93 15.41 11.68 5.91
N GLY A 94 14.09 11.47 5.99
CA GLY A 94 13.36 11.30 7.24
C GLY A 94 13.34 9.84 7.73
N ASN A 95 12.46 9.57 8.70
CA ASN A 95 12.26 8.23 9.28
C ASN A 95 10.88 7.62 9.00
N ALA A 96 10.05 8.29 8.23
CA ALA A 96 8.72 7.83 7.82
C ALA A 96 8.60 7.82 6.30
N SER A 97 7.93 6.81 5.75
CA SER A 97 7.67 6.67 4.31
C SER A 97 6.73 7.74 3.78
N PHE A 98 6.91 8.09 2.53
CA PHE A 98 5.98 8.95 1.81
C PHE A 98 5.79 8.49 0.36
N ARG A 99 4.81 9.05 -0.32
CA ARG A 99 4.55 8.78 -1.74
C ARG A 99 4.91 9.99 -2.59
N VAL A 100 5.75 9.78 -3.59
CA VAL A 100 6.04 10.77 -4.63
C VAL A 100 5.09 10.55 -5.78
N ILE A 101 4.49 11.61 -6.26
CA ILE A 101 3.63 11.61 -7.45
C ILE A 101 4.19 12.66 -8.42
N SER A 102 4.37 12.26 -9.66
CA SER A 102 4.68 13.16 -10.75
C SER A 102 3.60 13.07 -11.82
N TYR A 103 3.19 14.21 -12.33
CA TYR A 103 2.20 14.33 -13.41
C TYR A 103 2.60 15.45 -14.35
N GLY A 104 2.53 15.19 -15.66
CA GLY A 104 2.84 16.18 -16.68
C GLY A 104 3.00 15.54 -18.06
N PRO A 105 3.45 16.28 -19.07
CA PRO A 105 3.76 15.71 -20.36
C PRO A 105 4.78 14.57 -20.24
N CYS A 106 4.64 13.57 -21.10
CA CYS A 106 5.59 12.46 -21.13
C CYS A 106 6.96 12.91 -21.65
N ARG A 107 8.02 12.40 -21.08
CA ARG A 107 9.40 12.59 -21.56
C ARG A 107 9.56 12.00 -22.98
N ASP A 108 8.96 10.84 -23.19
CA ASP A 108 8.87 10.20 -24.49
C ASP A 108 7.53 10.58 -25.16
N LYS A 109 7.63 11.44 -26.16
CA LYS A 109 6.45 11.92 -26.89
C LYS A 109 5.66 10.81 -27.60
N ALA A 110 6.31 9.69 -27.92
CA ALA A 110 5.65 8.54 -28.55
C ALA A 110 4.68 7.82 -27.59
N LYS A 111 4.82 8.04 -26.28
CA LYS A 111 3.97 7.49 -25.22
C LYS A 111 2.92 8.48 -24.72
N ASP A 112 2.95 9.71 -25.23
CA ASP A 112 1.99 10.75 -24.84
C ASP A 112 0.76 10.66 -25.74
N GLU A 113 -0.22 9.89 -25.29
CA GLU A 113 -1.53 9.75 -25.97
C GLU A 113 -2.47 10.96 -25.70
N GLY A 114 -1.89 12.13 -25.33
CA GLY A 114 -2.65 13.35 -25.03
C GLY A 114 -3.15 13.43 -23.58
N GLN A 115 -2.91 12.40 -22.77
CA GLN A 115 -3.28 12.37 -21.34
C GLN A 115 -2.11 12.71 -20.41
N GLY A 116 -0.89 12.82 -20.95
CA GLY A 116 0.32 12.98 -20.18
C GLY A 116 0.74 11.71 -19.43
N CYS A 117 1.86 11.81 -18.75
CA CYS A 117 2.41 10.74 -17.93
C CYS A 117 2.14 10.98 -16.44
N ARG A 118 1.88 9.89 -15.72
CA ARG A 118 1.72 9.91 -14.27
C ARG A 118 2.53 8.79 -13.65
N GLU A 119 3.35 9.16 -12.66
CA GLU A 119 4.19 8.22 -11.93
C GLU A 119 3.88 8.31 -10.44
N ARG A 120 3.98 7.18 -9.75
CA ARG A 120 3.85 7.10 -8.30
C ARG A 120 4.92 6.19 -7.74
N TYR A 121 5.58 6.65 -6.68
CA TYR A 121 6.60 5.90 -5.99
C TYR A 121 6.36 5.95 -4.49
N TYR A 122 6.48 4.81 -3.84
CA TYR A 122 6.52 4.73 -2.39
C TYR A 122 7.99 4.77 -1.97
N VAL A 123 8.35 5.75 -1.12
CA VAL A 123 9.74 6.04 -0.79
C VAL A 123 9.96 5.81 0.69
N MET A 124 10.59 4.69 1.02
CA MET A 124 10.96 4.32 2.38
C MET A 124 12.10 5.19 2.90
N PRO A 125 12.30 5.32 4.23
CA PRO A 125 13.44 6.02 4.81
C PRO A 125 14.78 5.55 4.22
N GLY A 126 15.62 6.49 3.82
CA GLY A 126 16.91 6.24 3.20
C GLY A 126 16.89 5.83 1.72
N VAL A 127 15.70 5.68 1.12
CA VAL A 127 15.56 5.26 -0.28
C VAL A 127 15.46 6.47 -1.20
N SER A 128 16.05 6.35 -2.39
CA SER A 128 15.96 7.32 -3.48
C SER A 128 15.14 6.74 -4.63
N VAL A 129 14.27 7.54 -5.22
CA VAL A 129 13.50 7.18 -6.42
C VAL A 129 13.75 8.18 -7.52
N LYS A 130 13.82 7.69 -8.74
CA LYS A 130 14.02 8.52 -9.94
C LYS A 130 12.71 8.62 -10.73
N ILE A 131 12.31 9.85 -11.05
CA ILE A 131 11.18 10.12 -11.93
C ILE A 131 11.65 9.88 -13.38
N LYS A 132 11.02 8.93 -14.07
CA LYS A 132 11.51 8.40 -15.35
C LYS A 132 10.72 8.84 -16.56
N HIS A 133 9.40 8.92 -16.43
CA HIS A 133 8.50 9.04 -17.59
C HIS A 133 7.97 10.45 -17.80
N THR A 134 7.89 11.24 -16.74
CA THR A 134 7.39 12.62 -16.81
C THR A 134 8.49 13.58 -17.23
N ASP A 135 8.19 14.51 -18.13
CA ASP A 135 9.12 15.55 -18.55
C ASP A 135 9.21 16.65 -17.49
N LEU A 136 10.28 16.64 -16.70
CA LEU A 136 10.52 17.58 -15.62
C LEU A 136 10.97 18.96 -16.07
N THR A 137 11.32 19.13 -17.33
CA THR A 137 11.68 20.44 -17.91
C THR A 137 10.45 21.26 -18.28
N ASN A 138 9.29 20.59 -18.39
CA ASN A 138 8.06 21.25 -18.79
C ASN A 138 7.40 21.97 -17.60
N LYS A 139 7.04 23.23 -17.79
CA LYS A 139 6.39 24.06 -16.75
C LYS A 139 5.02 23.53 -16.30
N LYS A 140 4.38 22.67 -17.08
CA LYS A 140 3.11 22.02 -16.72
C LYS A 140 3.29 20.81 -15.81
N THR A 141 4.51 20.30 -15.66
CA THR A 141 4.80 19.18 -14.78
C THR A 141 4.62 19.60 -13.33
N ARG A 142 4.01 18.70 -12.56
CA ARG A 142 3.81 18.85 -11.13
C ARG A 142 4.40 17.63 -10.43
N ILE A 143 5.18 17.91 -9.39
CA ILE A 143 5.71 16.89 -8.49
C ILE A 143 5.20 17.20 -7.11
N GLY A 144 4.66 16.20 -6.45
CA GLY A 144 4.18 16.33 -5.09
C GLY A 144 4.55 15.12 -4.25
N ILE A 145 4.59 15.35 -2.95
CA ILE A 145 4.79 14.32 -1.95
C ILE A 145 3.53 14.23 -1.10
N TRP A 146 3.03 13.00 -0.90
CA TRP A 146 2.03 12.68 0.09
C TRP A 146 2.69 12.02 1.30
N HIS A 147 2.61 12.70 2.43
CA HIS A 147 2.99 12.17 3.74
C HIS A 147 1.72 12.09 4.61
N GLY A 148 1.24 10.88 4.85
CA GLY A 148 -0.09 10.69 5.44
C GLY A 148 -1.18 11.36 4.58
N GLU A 149 -1.91 12.30 5.18
CA GLU A 149 -2.95 13.10 4.51
C GLU A 149 -2.45 14.46 3.99
N GLN A 150 -1.19 14.78 4.20
CA GLN A 150 -0.60 16.05 3.80
C GLN A 150 0.00 15.96 2.40
N TYR A 151 -0.37 16.91 1.54
CA TYR A 151 0.22 17.09 0.22
C TYR A 151 1.22 18.25 0.25
N ILE A 152 2.43 17.99 -0.26
CA ILE A 152 3.54 18.95 -0.34
C ILE A 152 3.94 19.09 -1.80
N ASN A 153 3.87 20.31 -2.32
CA ASN A 153 4.38 20.61 -3.67
C ASN A 153 5.90 20.72 -3.63
N VAL A 154 6.56 20.03 -4.57
CA VAL A 154 8.03 19.89 -4.62
C VAL A 154 8.61 20.50 -5.91
N ASN A 155 7.79 21.22 -6.68
CA ASN A 155 8.25 21.87 -7.93
C ASN A 155 9.30 22.95 -7.69
#